data_33562457dbfb269a443e946304fd04ac
#
_entry.id   33562457dbfb269a443e946304fd04ac
#
_cell.length_a   1.000
_cell.length_b   1.000
_cell.length_c   1.000
_cell.angle_alpha   90.00
_cell.angle_beta   90.00
_cell.angle_gamma   90.00
#
_symmetry.space_group_name_H-M   'P 1'
#
loop_
_entity.id
_entity.type
_entity.pdbx_description
1 polymer ?
#
loop_
_entity_poly.entity_id
_entity_poly.type
_entity_poly.pdbx_seq_one_letter_code
_entity_poly.pdbx_strand_id
1 'polypeptide(L)'
;MAGAGTLPGRAAAEARRRGWRVAAFAFEDAPGLAEAADEFIPSSITDIQAVLVGLAAHRVQAAVFVGKFWKSSAFSKYDQADAAGLGLAQGGLSDAALSQMVVATLAGMSIEVLDQREFLAPWLLPAGTLGARAPVAAEWDEIREGFRLAGRLAADGVGQTVVRARGVTVALEAAEGTDETIRRGGRLAGPGAVVVKAVAASHDYRFDIPTVGAATLEAMREGGATALAVPAGRVLLLDRDEVVRLADQAGIAVVSVDDAG
;
A
#
# COMPACT_ATOMS: atom_id res chain seq x y z
N MET A 1 1.21 -10.59 -11.00
CA MET A 1 2.45 -10.57 -10.20
C MET A 1 2.06 -10.41 -8.75
N ALA A 2 2.19 -11.46 -7.94
CA ALA A 2 1.62 -11.54 -6.60
C ALA A 2 2.70 -11.54 -5.52
N GLY A 3 2.71 -10.48 -4.71
CA GLY A 3 3.43 -10.39 -3.44
C GLY A 3 2.60 -10.99 -2.31
N ALA A 4 3.05 -10.81 -1.06
CA ALA A 4 2.40 -11.37 0.12
C ALA A 4 1.05 -10.73 0.45
N GLY A 5 0.19 -11.53 1.13
CA GLY A 5 -1.07 -11.07 1.71
C GLY A 5 -2.30 -11.45 0.89
N THR A 6 -3.48 -11.00 1.34
CA THR A 6 -4.78 -11.38 0.77
C THR A 6 -5.19 -10.57 -0.46
N LEU A 7 -4.55 -9.42 -0.71
CA LEU A 7 -4.88 -8.56 -1.86
C LEU A 7 -4.71 -9.24 -3.22
N PRO A 8 -3.65 -10.06 -3.48
CA PRO A 8 -3.51 -10.74 -4.76
C PRO A 8 -4.70 -11.64 -5.10
N GLY A 9 -5.20 -12.41 -4.13
CA GLY A 9 -6.38 -13.25 -4.33
C GLY A 9 -7.64 -12.42 -4.63
N ARG A 10 -7.83 -11.31 -3.92
CA ARG A 10 -8.96 -10.37 -4.16
C ARG A 10 -8.89 -9.76 -5.56
N ALA A 11 -7.71 -9.31 -5.99
CA ALA A 11 -7.52 -8.73 -7.33
C ALA A 11 -7.72 -9.78 -8.44
N ALA A 12 -7.22 -11.00 -8.26
CA ALA A 12 -7.43 -12.10 -9.19
C ALA A 12 -8.91 -12.45 -9.36
N ALA A 13 -9.65 -12.56 -8.25
CA ALA A 13 -11.09 -12.82 -8.27
C ALA A 13 -11.85 -11.70 -9.01
N GLU A 14 -11.51 -10.45 -8.75
CA GLU A 14 -12.14 -9.29 -9.43
C GLU A 14 -11.79 -9.27 -10.93
N ALA A 15 -10.55 -9.57 -11.31
CA ALA A 15 -10.14 -9.66 -12.71
C ALA A 15 -10.94 -10.74 -13.45
N ARG A 16 -11.10 -11.93 -12.87
CA ARG A 16 -11.93 -13.00 -13.46
C ARG A 16 -13.40 -12.58 -13.57
N ARG A 17 -13.94 -11.90 -12.55
CA ARG A 17 -15.31 -11.37 -12.59
C ARG A 17 -15.52 -10.40 -13.76
N ARG A 18 -14.46 -9.68 -14.16
CA ARG A 18 -14.45 -8.79 -15.35
C ARG A 18 -14.14 -9.50 -16.66
N GLY A 19 -13.99 -10.82 -16.66
CA GLY A 19 -13.78 -11.61 -17.85
C GLY A 19 -12.31 -11.79 -18.26
N TRP A 20 -11.35 -11.39 -17.40
CA TRP A 20 -9.94 -11.68 -17.63
C TRP A 20 -9.62 -13.14 -17.33
N ARG A 21 -8.74 -13.74 -18.15
CA ARG A 21 -8.03 -14.97 -17.77
C ARG A 21 -6.82 -14.58 -16.94
N VAL A 22 -6.67 -15.19 -15.78
CA VAL A 22 -5.65 -14.81 -14.79
C VAL A 22 -4.59 -15.89 -14.64
N ALA A 23 -3.36 -15.59 -15.06
CA ALA A 23 -2.16 -16.35 -14.73
C ALA A 23 -1.44 -15.64 -13.55
N ALA A 24 -1.42 -16.27 -12.39
CA ALA A 24 -0.87 -15.70 -11.16
C ALA A 24 0.56 -16.17 -10.93
N PHE A 25 1.53 -15.29 -11.14
CA PHE A 25 2.94 -15.51 -10.78
C PHE A 25 3.11 -15.11 -9.30
N ALA A 26 3.24 -16.12 -8.42
CA ALA A 26 3.29 -15.94 -6.97
C ALA A 26 4.73 -15.95 -6.48
N PHE A 27 5.19 -14.81 -5.97
CA PHE A 27 6.54 -14.61 -5.44
C PHE A 27 6.61 -14.77 -3.92
N GLU A 28 5.47 -14.65 -3.26
CA GLU A 28 5.33 -14.71 -1.80
C GLU A 28 4.04 -15.46 -1.45
N ASP A 29 3.83 -15.70 -0.16
CA ASP A 29 2.59 -16.31 0.33
C ASP A 29 1.38 -15.39 0.12
N ALA A 30 0.43 -15.85 -0.68
CA ALA A 30 -0.75 -15.11 -1.08
C ALA A 30 -2.02 -15.98 -0.90
N PRO A 31 -2.58 -16.02 0.32
CA PRO A 31 -3.76 -16.83 0.62
C PRO A 31 -4.94 -16.53 -0.32
N GLY A 32 -5.59 -17.59 -0.81
CA GLY A 32 -6.75 -17.51 -1.71
C GLY A 32 -6.39 -17.19 -3.17
N LEU A 33 -5.12 -17.00 -3.50
CA LEU A 33 -4.72 -16.69 -4.88
C LEU A 33 -4.85 -17.89 -5.82
N ALA A 34 -4.48 -19.08 -5.36
CA ALA A 34 -4.55 -20.29 -6.17
C ALA A 34 -5.98 -20.63 -6.61
N GLU A 35 -6.96 -20.40 -5.72
CA GLU A 35 -8.37 -20.61 -6.00
C GLU A 35 -8.97 -19.50 -6.88
N ALA A 36 -8.41 -18.29 -6.79
CA ALA A 36 -8.88 -17.12 -7.52
C ALA A 36 -8.28 -16.99 -8.93
N ALA A 37 -7.18 -17.66 -9.24
CA ALA A 37 -6.52 -17.63 -10.55
C ALA A 37 -6.97 -18.79 -11.44
N ASP A 38 -6.86 -18.63 -12.77
CA ASP A 38 -7.04 -19.75 -13.72
C ASP A 38 -5.78 -20.62 -13.78
N GLU A 39 -4.62 -20.00 -13.54
CA GLU A 39 -3.34 -20.68 -13.45
C GLU A 39 -2.52 -20.08 -12.30
N PHE A 40 -1.95 -20.96 -11.46
CA PHE A 40 -1.09 -20.56 -10.33
C PHE A 40 0.35 -21.03 -10.60
N ILE A 41 1.27 -20.07 -10.64
CA ILE A 41 2.67 -20.28 -11.06
C ILE A 41 3.58 -19.81 -9.92
N PRO A 42 4.08 -20.75 -9.06
CA PRO A 42 5.11 -20.41 -8.09
C PRO A 42 6.31 -19.77 -8.79
N SER A 43 6.75 -18.61 -8.32
CA SER A 43 7.78 -17.82 -8.97
C SER A 43 8.80 -17.34 -7.96
N SER A 44 10.00 -16.99 -8.43
CA SER A 44 11.03 -16.42 -7.58
C SER A 44 11.54 -15.11 -8.18
N ILE A 45 11.75 -14.12 -7.32
CA ILE A 45 12.38 -12.86 -7.71
C ILE A 45 13.84 -13.04 -8.16
N THR A 46 14.47 -14.15 -7.77
CA THR A 46 15.84 -14.51 -8.18
C THR A 46 15.89 -15.23 -9.51
N ASP A 47 14.76 -15.61 -10.10
CA ASP A 47 14.68 -16.28 -11.41
C ASP A 47 13.75 -15.48 -12.35
N ILE A 48 14.18 -14.28 -12.67
CA ILE A 48 13.44 -13.37 -13.58
C ILE A 48 13.31 -13.98 -14.97
N GLN A 49 14.32 -14.75 -15.41
CA GLN A 49 14.29 -15.39 -16.73
C GLN A 49 13.12 -16.37 -16.84
N ALA A 50 12.90 -17.22 -15.83
CA ALA A 50 11.75 -18.13 -15.81
C ALA A 50 10.42 -17.37 -15.82
N VAL A 51 10.33 -16.23 -15.10
CA VAL A 51 9.15 -15.37 -15.12
C VAL A 51 8.87 -14.82 -16.53
N LEU A 52 9.88 -14.27 -17.21
CA LEU A 52 9.73 -13.72 -18.57
C LEU A 52 9.32 -14.81 -19.58
N VAL A 53 9.93 -15.99 -19.50
CA VAL A 53 9.55 -17.15 -20.31
C VAL A 53 8.10 -17.57 -20.03
N GLY A 54 7.71 -17.61 -18.76
CA GLY A 54 6.33 -17.92 -18.34
C GLY A 54 5.33 -16.91 -18.89
N LEU A 55 5.61 -15.61 -18.78
CA LEU A 55 4.75 -14.56 -19.33
C LEU A 55 4.52 -14.74 -20.84
N ALA A 56 5.58 -15.04 -21.59
CA ALA A 56 5.49 -15.29 -23.03
C ALA A 56 4.69 -16.58 -23.34
N ALA A 57 4.93 -17.67 -22.60
CA ALA A 57 4.24 -18.95 -22.79
C ALA A 57 2.73 -18.84 -22.55
N HIS A 58 2.32 -18.04 -21.53
CA HIS A 58 0.91 -17.78 -21.22
C HIS A 58 0.29 -16.66 -22.07
N ARG A 59 1.06 -16.05 -22.99
CA ARG A 59 0.63 -14.95 -23.87
C ARG A 59 0.01 -13.80 -23.09
N VAL A 60 0.67 -13.42 -21.99
CA VAL A 60 0.22 -12.34 -21.13
C VAL A 60 0.20 -11.02 -21.89
N GLN A 61 -0.90 -10.28 -21.84
CA GLN A 61 -1.08 -8.99 -22.51
C GLN A 61 -1.00 -7.83 -21.53
N ALA A 62 -1.36 -8.09 -20.26
CA ALA A 62 -1.33 -7.09 -19.21
C ALA A 62 -0.85 -7.71 -17.89
N ALA A 63 -0.16 -6.92 -17.06
CA ALA A 63 0.34 -7.33 -15.77
C ALA A 63 -0.13 -6.36 -14.68
N VAL A 64 -0.52 -6.89 -13.52
CA VAL A 64 -0.82 -6.13 -12.31
C VAL A 64 0.09 -6.63 -11.20
N PHE A 65 0.72 -5.72 -10.47
CA PHE A 65 1.55 -6.04 -9.31
C PHE A 65 0.72 -5.81 -8.05
N VAL A 66 0.41 -6.85 -7.29
CA VAL A 66 -0.48 -6.75 -6.13
C VAL A 66 0.10 -7.49 -4.94
N GLY A 67 -0.04 -6.92 -3.75
CA GLY A 67 0.47 -7.48 -2.51
C GLY A 67 1.80 -6.89 -2.08
N LYS A 68 2.31 -7.37 -0.96
CA LYS A 68 3.54 -6.83 -0.36
C LYS A 68 4.76 -7.57 -0.92
N PHE A 69 5.60 -6.85 -1.65
CA PHE A 69 6.90 -7.34 -2.09
C PHE A 69 7.96 -6.93 -1.07
N TRP A 70 8.69 -7.91 -0.51
CA TRP A 70 9.73 -7.63 0.47
C TRP A 70 10.98 -7.08 -0.20
N LYS A 71 11.24 -5.78 -0.02
CA LYS A 71 12.44 -5.12 -0.56
C LYS A 71 13.74 -5.77 -0.08
N SER A 72 13.79 -6.23 1.17
CA SER A 72 14.97 -6.88 1.75
C SER A 72 15.31 -8.23 1.11
N SER A 73 14.31 -8.99 0.64
CA SER A 73 14.58 -10.27 -0.03
C SER A 73 15.10 -10.10 -1.46
N ALA A 74 14.75 -9.00 -2.13
CA ALA A 74 15.30 -8.67 -3.44
C ALA A 74 16.75 -8.22 -3.35
N PHE A 75 17.12 -7.45 -2.32
CA PHE A 75 18.47 -6.87 -2.16
C PHE A 75 19.47 -7.78 -1.42
N SER A 76 19.00 -8.66 -0.53
CA SER A 76 19.88 -9.55 0.25
C SER A 76 20.31 -10.81 -0.49
N LYS A 77 19.64 -11.16 -1.60
CA LYS A 77 19.88 -12.39 -2.37
C LYS A 77 20.58 -12.17 -3.72
N TYR A 78 20.71 -10.94 -4.18
CA TYR A 78 21.52 -10.66 -5.35
C TYR A 78 22.99 -10.66 -4.94
N ASP A 79 23.73 -11.68 -5.36
CA ASP A 79 25.18 -11.63 -5.39
C ASP A 79 25.60 -10.46 -6.31
N GLN A 80 26.66 -9.70 -5.96
CA GLN A 80 27.11 -8.53 -6.72
C GLN A 80 27.38 -8.83 -8.21
N ALA A 81 27.58 -10.09 -8.56
CA ALA A 81 27.78 -10.55 -9.94
C ALA A 81 26.49 -10.53 -10.78
N ASP A 82 25.34 -10.87 -10.18
CA ASP A 82 24.04 -10.87 -10.86
C ASP A 82 23.51 -9.46 -11.07
N ALA A 83 23.75 -8.56 -10.11
CA ALA A 83 23.38 -7.16 -10.21
C ALA A 83 24.13 -6.43 -11.35
N ALA A 84 25.39 -6.78 -11.59
CA ALA A 84 26.19 -6.23 -12.70
C ALA A 84 25.68 -6.70 -14.06
N GLY A 85 25.19 -7.95 -14.17
CA GLY A 85 24.61 -8.51 -15.39
C GLY A 85 23.29 -7.86 -15.80
N LEU A 86 22.55 -7.27 -14.84
CA LEU A 86 21.31 -6.52 -15.05
C LEU A 86 21.53 -5.02 -15.24
N GLY A 87 22.77 -4.53 -15.29
CA GLY A 87 23.08 -3.10 -15.40
C GLY A 87 22.77 -2.30 -14.11
N LEU A 88 22.60 -2.99 -12.97
CA LEU A 88 22.39 -2.39 -11.66
C LEU A 88 23.73 -1.86 -11.15
N ALA A 89 24.06 -0.62 -11.48
CA ALA A 89 25.28 0.04 -11.03
C ALA A 89 25.38 0.08 -9.49
N GLN A 90 26.60 0.11 -8.98
CA GLN A 90 26.96 0.22 -7.56
C GLN A 90 26.35 1.49 -6.91
N GLY A 91 25.17 1.35 -6.36
CA GLY A 91 24.43 2.41 -5.68
C GLY A 91 22.95 2.09 -5.84
N GLY A 92 22.30 1.62 -4.80
CA GLY A 92 20.94 1.07 -4.85
C GLY A 92 20.01 1.93 -5.70
N LEU A 93 19.35 1.31 -6.67
CA LEU A 93 18.32 1.97 -7.47
C LEU A 93 17.19 2.42 -6.55
N SER A 94 16.68 3.63 -6.75
CA SER A 94 15.45 4.05 -6.09
C SER A 94 14.28 3.16 -6.52
N ASP A 95 13.27 3.04 -5.67
CA ASP A 95 12.04 2.28 -6.01
C ASP A 95 11.43 2.74 -7.34
N ALA A 96 11.48 4.04 -7.61
CA ALA A 96 11.00 4.62 -8.87
C ALA A 96 11.81 4.12 -10.08
N ALA A 97 13.13 4.02 -9.97
CA ALA A 97 13.97 3.54 -11.06
C ALA A 97 13.74 2.04 -11.33
N LEU A 98 13.58 1.22 -10.28
CA LEU A 98 13.21 -0.19 -10.40
C LEU A 98 11.85 -0.37 -11.07
N SER A 99 10.86 0.40 -10.66
CA SER A 99 9.51 0.38 -11.24
C SER A 99 9.54 0.75 -12.73
N GLN A 100 10.29 1.77 -13.10
CA GLN A 100 10.45 2.17 -14.51
C GLN A 100 11.14 1.07 -15.34
N MET A 101 12.16 0.41 -14.81
CA MET A 101 12.84 -0.69 -15.48
C MET A 101 11.90 -1.88 -15.72
N VAL A 102 11.08 -2.25 -14.72
CA VAL A 102 10.06 -3.30 -14.86
C VAL A 102 9.05 -2.93 -15.95
N VAL A 103 8.53 -1.70 -15.94
CA VAL A 103 7.61 -1.22 -16.97
C VAL A 103 8.23 -1.28 -18.36
N ALA A 104 9.48 -0.81 -18.53
CA ALA A 104 10.17 -0.83 -19.80
C ALA A 104 10.41 -2.26 -20.32
N THR A 105 10.80 -3.19 -19.43
CA THR A 105 11.00 -4.60 -19.76
C THR A 105 9.71 -5.25 -20.26
N LEU A 106 8.61 -5.07 -19.54
CA LEU A 106 7.31 -5.63 -19.92
C LEU A 106 6.75 -4.98 -21.19
N ALA A 107 6.94 -3.67 -21.35
CA ALA A 107 6.56 -2.96 -22.60
C ALA A 107 7.34 -3.50 -23.82
N GLY A 108 8.62 -3.84 -23.66
CA GLY A 108 9.42 -4.52 -24.68
C GLY A 108 8.87 -5.89 -25.09
N MET A 109 8.06 -6.52 -24.24
CA MET A 109 7.32 -7.74 -24.52
C MET A 109 5.87 -7.50 -24.98
N SER A 110 5.48 -6.25 -25.19
CA SER A 110 4.09 -5.84 -25.48
C SER A 110 3.11 -6.16 -24.34
N ILE A 111 3.58 -6.14 -23.11
CA ILE A 111 2.78 -6.35 -21.89
C ILE A 111 2.57 -4.99 -21.20
N GLU A 112 1.31 -4.58 -21.04
CA GLU A 112 0.95 -3.36 -20.34
C GLU A 112 0.96 -3.58 -18.82
N VAL A 113 1.51 -2.64 -18.05
CA VAL A 113 1.41 -2.65 -16.57
C VAL A 113 0.23 -1.78 -16.15
N LEU A 114 -0.81 -2.41 -15.61
CA LEU A 114 -2.07 -1.78 -15.23
C LEU A 114 -2.04 -1.23 -13.81
N ASP A 115 -2.87 -0.22 -13.56
CA ASP A 115 -3.13 0.34 -12.24
C ASP A 115 -3.90 -0.67 -11.38
N GLN A 116 -3.41 -0.95 -10.18
CA GLN A 116 -4.04 -1.89 -9.24
C GLN A 116 -5.48 -1.48 -8.89
N ARG A 117 -5.78 -0.18 -8.88
CA ARG A 117 -7.11 0.34 -8.54
C ARG A 117 -8.19 -0.17 -9.48
N GLU A 118 -7.86 -0.53 -10.71
CA GLU A 118 -8.83 -1.15 -11.62
C GLU A 118 -9.44 -2.41 -11.01
N PHE A 119 -8.63 -3.22 -10.32
CA PHE A 119 -9.07 -4.49 -9.74
C PHE A 119 -9.33 -4.43 -8.23
N LEU A 120 -8.94 -3.34 -7.58
CA LEU A 120 -9.10 -3.14 -6.13
C LEU A 120 -10.10 -2.03 -5.80
N ALA A 121 -10.79 -1.47 -6.79
CA ALA A 121 -11.79 -0.41 -6.61
C ALA A 121 -12.85 -0.71 -5.52
N PRO A 122 -13.36 -1.95 -5.34
CA PRO A 122 -14.33 -2.26 -4.30
C PRO A 122 -13.82 -2.04 -2.86
N TRP A 123 -12.51 -1.99 -2.68
CA TRP A 123 -11.87 -1.78 -1.37
C TRP A 123 -11.31 -0.37 -1.18
N LEU A 124 -11.40 0.51 -2.18
CA LEU A 124 -11.06 1.92 -2.02
C LEU A 124 -12.07 2.59 -1.07
N LEU A 125 -11.54 3.34 -0.10
CA LEU A 125 -12.37 4.02 0.88
C LEU A 125 -13.02 5.27 0.24
N PRO A 126 -14.35 5.32 0.09
CA PRO A 126 -15.04 6.50 -0.41
C PRO A 126 -15.02 7.62 0.62
N ALA A 127 -15.29 8.86 0.20
CA ALA A 127 -15.39 10.00 1.10
C ALA A 127 -16.47 9.79 2.17
N GLY A 128 -16.20 10.26 3.37
CA GLY A 128 -17.13 10.21 4.50
C GLY A 128 -16.52 9.69 5.80
N THR A 129 -17.37 9.54 6.79
CA THR A 129 -17.02 8.97 8.10
C THR A 129 -17.33 7.49 8.11
N LEU A 130 -16.42 6.71 8.68
CA LEU A 130 -16.55 5.27 8.89
C LEU A 130 -16.79 5.01 10.39
N GLY A 131 -17.82 4.23 10.73
CA GLY A 131 -18.19 3.96 12.12
C GLY A 131 -19.08 5.06 12.73
N ALA A 132 -19.30 4.97 14.05
CA ALA A 132 -20.26 5.80 14.76
C ALA A 132 -19.74 7.21 15.13
N ARG A 133 -18.40 7.39 15.19
CA ARG A 133 -17.80 8.65 15.66
C ARG A 133 -17.25 9.47 14.50
N ALA A 134 -17.62 10.75 14.43
CA ALA A 134 -17.00 11.75 13.56
C ALA A 134 -15.90 12.52 14.32
N PRO A 135 -14.88 13.07 13.62
CA PRO A 135 -13.91 13.95 14.25
C PRO A 135 -14.57 15.21 14.82
N VAL A 136 -14.11 15.66 15.99
CA VAL A 136 -14.52 16.95 16.57
C VAL A 136 -13.72 18.10 15.95
N ALA A 137 -14.14 19.36 16.19
CA ALA A 137 -13.52 20.54 15.59
C ALA A 137 -11.99 20.60 15.78
N ALA A 138 -11.52 20.33 17.00
CA ALA A 138 -10.08 20.32 17.30
C ALA A 138 -9.32 19.21 16.53
N GLU A 139 -9.95 18.07 16.29
CA GLU A 139 -9.35 16.99 15.48
C GLU A 139 -9.31 17.37 14.00
N TRP A 140 -10.34 18.07 13.51
CA TRP A 140 -10.34 18.60 12.15
C TRP A 140 -9.20 19.61 11.89
N ASP A 141 -8.85 20.44 12.89
CA ASP A 141 -7.69 21.35 12.79
C ASP A 141 -6.38 20.58 12.63
N GLU A 142 -6.22 19.51 13.42
CA GLU A 142 -5.06 18.60 13.30
C GLU A 142 -5.04 17.81 11.98
N ILE A 143 -6.21 17.40 11.50
CA ILE A 143 -6.35 16.68 10.22
C ILE A 143 -5.90 17.58 9.06
N ARG A 144 -6.37 18.83 8.99
CA ARG A 144 -5.99 19.75 7.90
C ARG A 144 -4.49 19.97 7.83
N GLU A 145 -3.87 20.29 8.97
CA GLU A 145 -2.42 20.50 9.02
C GLU A 145 -1.65 19.19 8.81
N GLY A 146 -2.22 18.05 9.27
CA GLY A 146 -1.67 16.73 9.05
C GLY A 146 -1.59 16.37 7.56
N PHE A 147 -2.64 16.63 6.78
CA PHE A 147 -2.61 16.39 5.33
C PHE A 147 -1.55 17.22 4.62
N ARG A 148 -1.43 18.52 4.99
CA ARG A 148 -0.41 19.39 4.42
C ARG A 148 1.01 18.86 4.64
N LEU A 149 1.30 18.30 5.82
CA LEU A 149 2.60 17.74 6.16
C LEU A 149 2.80 16.34 5.57
N ALA A 150 1.82 15.46 5.71
CA ALA A 150 1.90 14.10 5.19
C ALA A 150 2.01 14.08 3.66
N GLY A 151 1.33 15.01 2.96
CA GLY A 151 1.45 15.19 1.52
C GLY A 151 2.88 15.54 1.07
N ARG A 152 3.57 16.41 1.82
CA ARG A 152 4.99 16.74 1.55
C ARG A 152 5.90 15.54 1.77
N LEU A 153 5.75 14.84 2.89
CA LEU A 153 6.53 13.63 3.17
C LEU A 153 6.34 12.57 2.08
N ALA A 154 5.11 12.39 1.63
CA ALA A 154 4.78 11.46 0.56
C ALA A 154 5.41 11.88 -0.77
N ALA A 155 5.39 13.18 -1.10
CA ALA A 155 5.99 13.72 -2.33
C ALA A 155 7.51 13.55 -2.34
N ASP A 156 8.16 13.67 -1.16
CA ASP A 156 9.60 13.50 -0.99
C ASP A 156 10.02 12.02 -0.85
N GLY A 157 9.06 11.08 -0.83
CA GLY A 157 9.32 9.65 -0.71
C GLY A 157 9.86 9.22 0.66
N VAL A 158 9.69 10.04 1.71
CA VAL A 158 10.18 9.75 3.07
C VAL A 158 9.23 8.82 3.82
N GLY A 159 7.92 9.12 3.76
CA GLY A 159 6.83 8.41 4.42
C GLY A 159 5.51 9.06 4.03
N GLN A 160 4.40 8.61 4.61
CA GLN A 160 3.08 9.10 4.24
C GLN A 160 2.14 9.34 5.43
N THR A 161 2.63 9.08 6.66
CA THR A 161 1.84 9.18 7.89
C THR A 161 2.44 10.22 8.84
N VAL A 162 1.58 11.04 9.40
CA VAL A 162 1.90 12.06 10.40
C VAL A 162 1.00 11.85 11.63
N VAL A 163 1.59 11.95 12.82
CA VAL A 163 0.86 11.96 14.09
C VAL A 163 0.93 13.37 14.67
N ARG A 164 -0.23 13.94 15.00
CA ARG A 164 -0.37 15.29 15.53
C ARG A 164 -1.14 15.29 16.85
N ALA A 165 -0.83 16.24 17.70
CA ALA A 165 -1.59 16.48 18.93
C ALA A 165 -1.38 17.93 19.41
N ARG A 166 -2.45 18.60 19.82
CA ARG A 166 -2.42 19.93 20.45
C ARG A 166 -1.60 20.96 19.65
N GLY A 167 -1.81 20.99 18.32
CA GLY A 167 -1.13 21.91 17.41
C GLY A 167 0.31 21.53 17.06
N VAL A 168 0.83 20.40 17.58
CA VAL A 168 2.21 19.96 17.37
C VAL A 168 2.27 18.67 16.57
N THR A 169 3.23 18.58 15.66
CA THR A 169 3.60 17.32 14.99
C THR A 169 4.48 16.51 15.93
N VAL A 170 4.01 15.35 16.38
CA VAL A 170 4.71 14.49 17.35
C VAL A 170 5.45 13.34 16.73
N ALA A 171 5.03 12.88 15.56
CA ALA A 171 5.75 11.86 14.80
C ALA A 171 5.52 12.02 13.29
N LEU A 172 6.55 11.68 12.55
CA LEU A 172 6.57 11.57 11.08
C LEU A 172 7.02 10.16 10.73
N GLU A 173 6.36 9.53 9.76
CA GLU A 173 6.74 8.21 9.26
C GLU A 173 8.03 8.29 8.45
N ALA A 174 8.90 7.33 8.64
CA ALA A 174 10.08 7.08 7.85
C ALA A 174 10.27 5.56 7.63
N ALA A 175 11.46 5.03 7.84
CA ALA A 175 11.78 3.62 7.59
C ALA A 175 11.05 2.63 8.53
N GLU A 176 10.57 3.09 9.69
CA GLU A 176 9.87 2.26 10.68
C GLU A 176 8.45 1.84 10.23
N GLY A 177 7.84 2.59 9.29
CA GLY A 177 6.51 2.34 8.78
C GLY A 177 5.37 2.89 9.65
N THR A 178 4.14 2.82 9.12
CA THR A 178 2.94 3.48 9.65
C THR A 178 2.65 3.09 11.10
N ASP A 179 2.60 1.79 11.42
CA ASP A 179 2.11 1.32 12.73
C ASP A 179 3.07 1.71 13.86
N GLU A 180 4.39 1.61 13.65
CA GLU A 180 5.39 2.03 14.64
C GLU A 180 5.42 3.55 14.81
N THR A 181 5.22 4.31 13.72
CA THR A 181 5.07 5.76 13.79
C THR A 181 3.87 6.16 14.66
N ILE A 182 2.73 5.47 14.50
CA ILE A 182 1.52 5.69 15.30
C ILE A 182 1.81 5.38 16.78
N ARG A 183 2.40 4.23 17.10
CA ARG A 183 2.75 3.86 18.49
C ARG A 183 3.72 4.86 19.11
N ARG A 184 4.76 5.26 18.38
CA ARG A 184 5.75 6.25 18.84
C ARG A 184 5.08 7.61 19.07
N GLY A 185 4.29 8.08 18.13
CA GLY A 185 3.55 9.34 18.23
C GLY A 185 2.59 9.34 19.41
N GLY A 186 1.84 8.26 19.62
CA GLY A 186 0.94 8.10 20.75
C GLY A 186 1.64 8.13 22.08
N ARG A 187 2.77 7.43 22.23
CA ARG A 187 3.58 7.51 23.47
C ARG A 187 4.07 8.92 23.78
N LEU A 188 4.42 9.71 22.75
CA LEU A 188 4.90 11.09 22.92
C LEU A 188 3.76 12.07 23.20
N ALA A 189 2.63 11.89 22.53
CA ALA A 189 1.47 12.78 22.64
C ALA A 189 0.64 12.52 23.91
N GLY A 190 0.56 11.27 24.35
CA GLY A 190 -0.50 10.80 25.22
C GLY A 190 -1.86 10.73 24.51
N PRO A 191 -2.95 10.51 25.24
CA PRO A 191 -4.28 10.38 24.66
C PRO A 191 -4.71 11.62 23.83
N GLY A 192 -5.45 11.36 22.74
CA GLY A 192 -6.02 12.41 21.90
C GLY A 192 -5.18 12.76 20.66
N ALA A 193 -4.21 11.92 20.29
CA ALA A 193 -3.46 12.09 19.06
C ALA A 193 -4.34 11.86 17.81
N VAL A 194 -4.04 12.58 16.74
CA VAL A 194 -4.67 12.46 15.42
C VAL A 194 -3.65 11.91 14.44
N VAL A 195 -4.04 10.88 13.71
CA VAL A 195 -3.24 10.23 12.67
C VAL A 195 -3.74 10.67 11.31
N VAL A 196 -2.85 11.14 10.46
CA VAL A 196 -3.16 11.50 9.08
C VAL A 196 -2.23 10.74 8.14
N LYS A 197 -2.82 10.02 7.21
CA LYS A 197 -2.09 9.34 6.14
C LYS A 197 -2.45 10.00 4.81
N ALA A 198 -1.44 10.47 4.08
CA ALA A 198 -1.63 11.09 2.77
C ALA A 198 -1.04 10.19 1.66
N VAL A 199 -1.29 10.59 0.43
CA VAL A 199 -0.75 9.93 -0.77
C VAL A 199 -0.23 11.01 -1.70
N ALA A 200 1.00 10.88 -2.19
CA ALA A 200 1.58 11.84 -3.13
C ALA A 200 0.70 12.02 -4.37
N ALA A 201 0.60 13.24 -4.90
CA ALA A 201 -0.18 13.50 -6.13
C ALA A 201 0.31 12.66 -7.30
N SER A 202 1.63 12.43 -7.40
CA SER A 202 2.30 11.63 -8.43
C SER A 202 2.43 10.14 -8.07
N HIS A 203 1.68 9.64 -7.09
CA HIS A 203 1.81 8.25 -6.63
C HIS A 203 1.53 7.24 -7.74
N ASP A 204 2.42 6.27 -7.90
CA ASP A 204 2.30 5.23 -8.93
C ASP A 204 1.57 3.99 -8.40
N TYR A 205 0.27 3.95 -8.64
CA TYR A 205 -0.60 2.85 -8.23
C TYR A 205 -0.38 1.53 -8.99
N ARG A 206 0.55 1.49 -9.93
CA ARG A 206 0.90 0.23 -10.60
C ARG A 206 1.69 -0.72 -9.67
N PHE A 207 2.41 -0.18 -8.68
CA PHE A 207 3.33 -0.95 -7.82
C PHE A 207 2.98 -0.93 -6.35
N ASP A 208 2.32 0.12 -5.87
CA ASP A 208 1.92 0.23 -4.47
C ASP A 208 0.54 0.87 -4.36
N ILE A 209 -0.20 0.47 -3.34
CA ILE A 209 -1.46 1.10 -2.98
C ILE A 209 -1.55 1.22 -1.46
N PRO A 210 -1.58 2.45 -0.93
CA PRO A 210 -1.67 2.66 0.50
C PRO A 210 -2.89 2.00 1.10
N THR A 211 -2.71 1.38 2.25
CA THR A 211 -3.74 0.53 2.87
C THR A 211 -3.90 0.88 4.35
N VAL A 212 -5.13 0.79 4.83
CA VAL A 212 -5.52 0.84 6.24
C VAL A 212 -6.28 -0.45 6.56
N GLY A 213 -6.05 -1.00 7.74
CA GLY A 213 -6.69 -2.21 8.21
C GLY A 213 -6.73 -2.30 9.74
N ALA A 214 -7.11 -3.46 10.25
CA ALA A 214 -7.20 -3.72 11.69
C ALA A 214 -5.90 -3.41 12.45
N ALA A 215 -4.73 -3.75 11.89
CA ALA A 215 -3.43 -3.48 12.52
C ALA A 215 -3.20 -1.98 12.78
N THR A 216 -3.63 -1.11 11.85
CA THR A 216 -3.55 0.34 12.03
C THR A 216 -4.42 0.81 13.20
N LEU A 217 -5.66 0.30 13.31
CA LEU A 217 -6.56 0.63 14.43
C LEU A 217 -6.02 0.13 15.77
N GLU A 218 -5.42 -1.06 15.80
CA GLU A 218 -4.74 -1.58 16.99
C GLU A 218 -3.56 -0.69 17.42
N ALA A 219 -2.71 -0.27 16.48
CA ALA A 219 -1.61 0.66 16.76
C ALA A 219 -2.13 2.00 17.30
N MET A 220 -3.26 2.50 16.77
CA MET A 220 -3.91 3.71 17.26
C MET A 220 -4.47 3.53 18.67
N ARG A 221 -5.13 2.41 18.95
CA ARG A 221 -5.65 2.07 20.28
C ARG A 221 -4.51 2.00 21.30
N GLU A 222 -3.41 1.32 20.98
CA GLU A 222 -2.22 1.23 21.81
C GLU A 222 -1.56 2.60 22.06
N GLY A 223 -1.54 3.44 21.03
CA GLY A 223 -0.98 4.80 21.11
C GLY A 223 -1.94 5.85 21.69
N GLY A 224 -3.21 5.51 21.96
CA GLY A 224 -4.21 6.45 22.47
C GLY A 224 -4.64 7.52 21.44
N ALA A 225 -4.50 7.23 20.15
CA ALA A 225 -4.96 8.10 19.08
C ALA A 225 -6.49 8.05 18.94
N THR A 226 -7.11 9.18 18.64
CA THR A 226 -8.58 9.32 18.62
C THR A 226 -9.17 9.59 17.25
N ALA A 227 -8.37 9.94 16.26
CA ALA A 227 -8.84 10.12 14.89
C ALA A 227 -7.83 9.65 13.86
N LEU A 228 -8.33 9.04 12.77
CA LEU A 228 -7.61 8.69 11.57
C LEU A 228 -8.24 9.40 10.37
N ALA A 229 -7.43 10.09 9.59
CA ALA A 229 -7.85 10.69 8.34
C ALA A 229 -7.01 10.17 7.15
N VAL A 230 -7.69 9.85 6.05
CA VAL A 230 -7.07 9.38 4.81
C VAL A 230 -7.70 10.06 3.58
N PRO A 231 -7.03 10.15 2.43
CA PRO A 231 -7.63 10.70 1.21
C PRO A 231 -8.61 9.70 0.58
N ALA A 232 -9.77 10.20 0.19
CA ALA A 232 -10.83 9.41 -0.43
C ALA A 232 -10.42 8.85 -1.80
N GLY A 233 -10.82 7.61 -2.08
CA GLY A 233 -10.55 6.94 -3.35
C GLY A 233 -9.07 6.64 -3.62
N ARG A 234 -8.18 6.86 -2.64
CA ARG A 234 -6.73 6.73 -2.81
C ARG A 234 -6.06 5.73 -1.88
N VAL A 235 -6.81 5.26 -0.88
CA VAL A 235 -6.36 4.32 0.15
C VAL A 235 -7.32 3.14 0.20
N LEU A 236 -6.79 1.92 0.29
CA LEU A 236 -7.60 0.72 0.51
C LEU A 236 -7.98 0.59 1.98
N LEU A 237 -9.20 0.18 2.22
CA LEU A 237 -9.69 -0.29 3.51
C LEU A 237 -9.84 -1.80 3.46
N LEU A 238 -9.02 -2.50 4.20
CA LEU A 238 -9.15 -3.96 4.35
C LEU A 238 -10.02 -4.28 5.56
N ASP A 239 -10.80 -5.36 5.42
CA ASP A 239 -11.62 -5.92 6.50
C ASP A 239 -12.50 -4.86 7.17
N ARG A 240 -13.29 -4.17 6.32
CA ARG A 240 -14.10 -3.00 6.69
C ARG A 240 -14.89 -3.18 7.98
N ASP A 241 -15.59 -4.32 8.13
CA ASP A 241 -16.45 -4.58 9.30
C ASP A 241 -15.63 -4.67 10.58
N GLU A 242 -14.44 -5.26 10.51
CA GLU A 242 -13.51 -5.35 11.63
C GLU A 242 -12.91 -3.98 11.98
N VAL A 243 -12.55 -3.18 10.97
CA VAL A 243 -12.07 -1.80 11.19
C VAL A 243 -13.14 -0.95 11.86
N VAL A 244 -14.40 -1.02 11.39
CA VAL A 244 -15.54 -0.31 12.01
C VAL A 244 -15.72 -0.75 13.46
N ARG A 245 -15.73 -2.07 13.71
CA ARG A 245 -15.89 -2.61 15.05
C ARG A 245 -14.79 -2.12 16.01
N LEU A 246 -13.54 -2.16 15.58
CA LEU A 246 -12.39 -1.68 16.38
C LEU A 246 -12.45 -0.17 16.62
N ALA A 247 -12.80 0.61 15.59
CA ALA A 247 -12.93 2.06 15.68
C ALA A 247 -14.02 2.44 16.70
N ASP A 248 -15.20 1.83 16.61
CA ASP A 248 -16.33 2.09 17.51
C ASP A 248 -16.02 1.68 18.95
N GLN A 249 -15.41 0.52 19.16
CA GLN A 249 -15.00 0.04 20.48
C GLN A 249 -13.96 0.93 21.14
N ALA A 250 -13.02 1.48 20.36
CA ALA A 250 -11.96 2.35 20.87
C ALA A 250 -12.35 3.85 20.87
N GLY A 251 -13.53 4.21 20.36
CA GLY A 251 -13.94 5.61 20.21
C GLY A 251 -13.08 6.38 19.22
N ILE A 252 -12.53 5.72 18.21
CA ILE A 252 -11.68 6.32 17.17
C ILE A 252 -12.57 6.78 16.02
N ALA A 253 -12.45 8.06 15.63
CA ALA A 253 -13.04 8.57 14.39
C ALA A 253 -12.19 8.14 13.20
N VAL A 254 -12.81 7.52 12.19
CA VAL A 254 -12.14 7.23 10.91
C VAL A 254 -12.84 8.02 9.82
N VAL A 255 -12.09 8.88 9.12
CA VAL A 255 -12.63 9.74 8.09
C VAL A 255 -11.81 9.68 6.82
N SER A 256 -12.52 9.65 5.69
CA SER A 256 -11.94 9.76 4.37
C SER A 256 -12.36 11.10 3.74
N VAL A 257 -11.39 11.87 3.28
CA VAL A 257 -11.58 13.28 2.89
C VAL A 257 -11.31 13.45 1.40
N ASP A 258 -12.25 14.08 0.68
CA ASP A 258 -12.00 14.56 -0.66
C ASP A 258 -11.04 15.78 -0.59
N ASP A 259 -10.24 15.99 -1.65
CA ASP A 259 -9.28 17.09 -1.72
C ASP A 259 -8.30 17.19 -0.54
N ALA A 260 -7.77 16.06 -0.11
CA ALA A 260 -6.68 15.99 0.88
C ALA A 260 -5.30 16.33 0.28
N GLY A 261 -5.29 17.12 -0.78
CA GLY A 261 -4.12 17.45 -1.58
C GLY A 261 -3.38 18.68 -1.14
#